data_912805dfe794c6c7b9ac5deb39f85268
#
_entry.id   912805dfe794c6c7b9ac5deb39f85268
#
_cell.length_a   1.000
_cell.length_b   1.000
_cell.length_c   1.000
_cell.angle_alpha   90.00
_cell.angle_beta   90.00
_cell.angle_gamma   90.00
#
_symmetry.space_group_name_H-M   'P 1'
#
loop_
_entity.id
_entity.type
_entity.pdbx_description
1 polymer ?
#
loop_
_entity_poly.entity_id
_entity_poly.type
_entity_poly.pdbx_seq_one_letter_code
_entity_poly.pdbx_strand_id
1 'polypeptide(L)'
;MKKPILIVLIGPTGVGKTELSLSIAEKYHTSIISSDSRQLYKDLKIGTAAPTPDQLKRVPHYFVGTLELTDYYSAAQFEAEVLKKLEELFKTHPVVVMTGGSMMYVDAVCKGIDDIPTVDKETRELMLRRYESEGLEQLCAELRVLDPEYYRIVDLKNPKRVIHALEICYMTGKTYTSFRTRNTKERPFQIIKIGLTRDREELYQRINQRVDEMMKEGLLEEAKSVYAYKHLNSLNTVGYKEIFNYLDGEWELPFAVEKIKQNSRIYSRKQMTWFKRDAEITWFHPAQAEEIMKFLEERINQA
;
A
#
# COMPACT_ATOMS: atom_id res chain seq x y z
N MET A 1 -25.25 -20.26 8.27
CA MET A 1 -24.14 -20.47 7.32
C MET A 1 -22.88 -19.86 7.95
N LYS A 2 -21.74 -20.56 7.86
CA LYS A 2 -20.46 -20.00 8.33
C LYS A 2 -20.11 -18.76 7.49
N LYS A 3 -19.59 -17.73 8.14
CA LYS A 3 -19.11 -16.53 7.42
C LYS A 3 -17.89 -16.88 6.58
N PRO A 4 -17.74 -16.37 5.35
CA PRO A 4 -16.52 -16.55 4.59
C PRO A 4 -15.34 -15.87 5.27
N ILE A 5 -14.12 -16.25 4.90
CA ILE A 5 -12.90 -15.84 5.60
C ILE A 5 -11.93 -15.16 4.64
N LEU A 6 -11.45 -13.98 5.04
CA LEU A 6 -10.34 -13.29 4.42
C LEU A 6 -9.07 -13.53 5.25
N ILE A 7 -8.11 -14.28 4.70
CA ILE A 7 -6.76 -14.39 5.28
C ILE A 7 -5.96 -13.19 4.80
N VAL A 8 -5.43 -12.41 5.75
CA VAL A 8 -4.63 -11.22 5.47
C VAL A 8 -3.18 -11.47 5.88
N LEU A 9 -2.32 -11.69 4.88
CA LEU A 9 -0.89 -11.93 5.06
C LEU A 9 -0.10 -10.64 4.83
N ILE A 10 0.41 -10.08 5.89
CA ILE A 10 1.12 -8.80 5.88
C ILE A 10 2.54 -8.89 6.41
N GLY A 11 3.28 -7.84 6.24
CA GLY A 11 4.67 -7.71 6.72
C GLY A 11 5.48 -6.79 5.84
N PRO A 12 6.70 -6.46 6.24
CA PRO A 12 7.54 -5.52 5.52
C PRO A 12 7.98 -6.05 4.15
N THR A 13 8.42 -5.14 3.29
CA THR A 13 9.09 -5.54 2.05
C THR A 13 10.30 -6.43 2.35
N GLY A 14 10.56 -7.42 1.50
CA GLY A 14 11.67 -8.36 1.68
C GLY A 14 11.45 -9.50 2.69
N VAL A 15 10.34 -9.52 3.44
CA VAL A 15 10.11 -10.51 4.51
C VAL A 15 9.83 -11.92 4.01
N GLY A 16 9.29 -12.10 2.79
CA GLY A 16 8.98 -13.40 2.20
C GLY A 16 7.49 -13.73 2.10
N LYS A 17 6.62 -12.73 1.92
CA LYS A 17 5.17 -12.93 1.78
C LYS A 17 4.77 -13.74 0.55
N THR A 18 5.45 -13.56 -0.57
CA THR A 18 5.01 -14.06 -1.88
C THR A 18 4.84 -15.58 -1.90
N GLU A 19 5.88 -16.35 -1.60
CA GLU A 19 5.79 -17.81 -1.62
C GLU A 19 4.79 -18.36 -0.59
N LEU A 20 4.73 -17.77 0.59
CA LEU A 20 3.78 -18.19 1.60
C LEU A 20 2.33 -17.91 1.17
N SER A 21 2.08 -16.76 0.54
CA SER A 21 0.72 -16.45 0.02
C SER A 21 0.28 -17.40 -1.09
N LEU A 22 1.22 -17.80 -1.96
CA LEU A 22 0.95 -18.81 -2.99
C LEU A 22 0.63 -20.16 -2.35
N SER A 23 1.44 -20.63 -1.41
CA SER A 23 1.22 -21.90 -0.72
C SER A 23 -0.12 -21.92 0.04
N ILE A 24 -0.50 -20.83 0.68
CA ILE A 24 -1.82 -20.71 1.34
C ILE A 24 -2.94 -20.77 0.31
N ALA A 25 -2.82 -20.00 -0.78
CA ALA A 25 -3.85 -19.96 -1.81
C ALA A 25 -4.02 -21.31 -2.54
N GLU A 26 -2.92 -22.00 -2.82
CA GLU A 26 -2.94 -23.37 -3.38
C GLU A 26 -3.63 -24.35 -2.44
N LYS A 27 -3.30 -24.32 -1.14
CA LYS A 27 -3.93 -25.19 -0.14
C LYS A 27 -5.44 -25.03 -0.05
N TYR A 28 -5.93 -23.81 -0.12
CA TYR A 28 -7.37 -23.51 -0.04
C TYR A 28 -8.04 -23.38 -1.43
N HIS A 29 -7.33 -23.71 -2.51
CA HIS A 29 -7.80 -23.62 -3.90
C HIS A 29 -8.48 -22.29 -4.19
N THR A 30 -7.81 -21.20 -3.87
CA THR A 30 -8.38 -19.85 -3.92
C THR A 30 -7.46 -18.85 -4.65
N SER A 31 -7.89 -17.60 -4.69
CA SER A 31 -7.20 -16.51 -5.36
C SER A 31 -6.48 -15.60 -4.36
N ILE A 32 -5.55 -14.81 -4.87
CA ILE A 32 -4.83 -13.79 -4.12
C ILE A 32 -5.32 -12.40 -4.54
N ILE A 33 -5.60 -11.55 -3.57
CA ILE A 33 -5.80 -10.11 -3.73
C ILE A 33 -4.50 -9.41 -3.32
N SER A 34 -3.85 -8.69 -4.25
CA SER A 34 -2.69 -7.87 -3.92
C SER A 34 -3.13 -6.57 -3.27
N SER A 35 -2.65 -6.31 -2.05
CA SER A 35 -2.79 -5.02 -1.37
C SER A 35 -1.51 -4.19 -1.44
N ASP A 36 -0.85 -4.21 -2.59
CA ASP A 36 0.29 -3.35 -2.90
C ASP A 36 -0.12 -2.24 -3.86
N SER A 37 -0.04 -0.99 -3.41
CA SER A 37 -0.50 0.19 -4.17
C SER A 37 0.35 0.50 -5.41
N ARG A 38 1.49 -0.15 -5.58
CA ARG A 38 2.36 0.06 -6.74
C ARG A 38 2.30 -1.07 -7.75
N GLN A 39 2.01 -2.29 -7.31
CA GLN A 39 1.77 -3.42 -8.20
C GLN A 39 0.50 -3.30 -9.05
N LEU A 40 -0.36 -2.33 -8.75
CA LEU A 40 -1.53 -2.00 -9.57
C LEU A 40 -1.15 -1.52 -10.99
N TYR A 41 0.00 -0.85 -11.14
CA TYR A 41 0.39 -0.22 -12.40
C TYR A 41 1.09 -1.20 -13.33
N LYS A 42 0.63 -1.27 -14.57
CA LYS A 42 1.10 -2.24 -15.61
C LYS A 42 2.58 -2.14 -15.92
N ASP A 43 3.13 -0.92 -15.87
CA ASP A 43 4.50 -0.62 -16.28
C ASP A 43 5.52 -0.78 -15.14
N LEU A 44 5.05 -1.02 -13.92
CA LEU A 44 5.89 -1.10 -12.71
C LEU A 44 5.99 -2.54 -12.22
N LYS A 45 6.85 -3.35 -12.85
CA LYS A 45 6.98 -4.78 -12.55
C LYS A 45 8.19 -5.08 -11.67
N ILE A 46 9.37 -4.69 -12.11
CA ILE A 46 10.62 -5.01 -11.41
C ILE A 46 10.73 -4.21 -10.12
N GLY A 47 10.61 -2.89 -10.20
CA GLY A 47 10.75 -2.01 -9.03
C GLY A 47 9.69 -2.20 -7.95
N THR A 48 8.57 -2.81 -8.28
CA THR A 48 7.51 -3.17 -7.32
C THR A 48 7.58 -4.63 -6.87
N ALA A 49 8.46 -5.42 -7.49
CA ALA A 49 8.49 -6.88 -7.41
C ALA A 49 7.08 -7.49 -7.57
N ALA A 50 6.43 -7.11 -8.66
CA ALA A 50 5.14 -7.69 -9.03
C ALA A 50 5.27 -9.21 -9.22
N PRO A 51 4.19 -9.98 -9.05
CA PRO A 51 4.20 -11.41 -9.29
C PRO A 51 4.70 -11.74 -10.70
N THR A 52 5.57 -12.74 -10.79
CA THR A 52 6.11 -13.22 -12.07
C THR A 52 5.03 -13.94 -12.88
N PRO A 53 5.21 -14.08 -14.21
CA PRO A 53 4.28 -14.86 -15.03
C PRO A 53 4.04 -16.30 -14.51
N ASP A 54 5.06 -16.93 -13.95
CA ASP A 54 4.92 -18.28 -13.40
C ASP A 54 4.13 -18.30 -12.09
N GLN A 55 4.31 -17.30 -11.25
CA GLN A 55 3.49 -17.14 -10.03
C GLN A 55 2.02 -16.84 -10.37
N LEU A 56 1.77 -16.04 -11.41
CA LEU A 56 0.41 -15.76 -11.90
C LEU A 56 -0.28 -16.98 -12.51
N LYS A 57 0.48 -17.91 -13.09
CA LYS A 57 -0.06 -19.19 -13.58
C LYS A 57 -0.42 -20.17 -12.45
N ARG A 58 0.30 -20.13 -11.33
CA ARG A 58 0.06 -20.98 -10.17
C ARG A 58 -1.26 -20.64 -9.47
N VAL A 59 -1.48 -19.35 -9.24
CA VAL A 59 -2.66 -18.85 -8.52
C VAL A 59 -3.18 -17.58 -9.20
N PRO A 60 -4.50 -17.43 -9.39
CA PRO A 60 -5.08 -16.18 -9.87
C PRO A 60 -4.81 -15.03 -8.92
N HIS A 61 -4.30 -13.90 -9.44
CA HIS A 61 -4.08 -12.68 -8.69
C HIS A 61 -4.99 -11.56 -9.19
N TYR A 62 -5.53 -10.80 -8.27
CA TYR A 62 -6.32 -9.60 -8.54
C TYR A 62 -5.59 -8.37 -8.05
N PHE A 63 -5.84 -7.24 -8.69
CA PHE A 63 -5.21 -5.94 -8.40
C PHE A 63 -3.70 -5.92 -8.64
N VAL A 64 -3.29 -6.56 -9.74
CA VAL A 64 -1.91 -6.56 -10.25
C VAL A 64 -1.95 -6.14 -11.72
N GLY A 65 -1.24 -5.07 -12.08
CA GLY A 65 -1.13 -4.59 -13.46
C GLY A 65 -2.47 -4.21 -14.10
N THR A 66 -3.36 -3.56 -13.36
CA THR A 66 -4.71 -3.21 -13.81
C THR A 66 -4.86 -1.73 -14.18
N LEU A 67 -3.91 -0.88 -13.79
CA LEU A 67 -3.97 0.57 -13.97
C LEU A 67 -2.87 1.08 -14.90
N GLU A 68 -3.17 2.18 -15.61
CA GLU A 68 -2.17 2.99 -16.30
C GLU A 68 -1.48 3.94 -15.30
N LEU A 69 -0.26 4.41 -15.62
CA LEU A 69 0.48 5.33 -14.74
C LEU A 69 -0.27 6.63 -14.44
N THR A 70 -1.10 7.07 -15.36
CA THR A 70 -1.90 8.29 -15.27
C THR A 70 -3.18 8.14 -14.47
N ASP A 71 -3.58 6.91 -14.15
CA ASP A 71 -4.81 6.67 -13.43
C ASP A 71 -4.69 7.15 -11.99
N TYR A 72 -5.70 7.89 -11.55
CA TYR A 72 -5.86 8.21 -10.14
C TYR A 72 -6.50 7.04 -9.42
N TYR A 73 -5.87 6.58 -8.35
CA TYR A 73 -6.40 5.48 -7.55
C TYR A 73 -6.17 5.72 -6.06
N SER A 74 -7.24 5.67 -5.30
CA SER A 74 -7.24 5.94 -3.86
C SER A 74 -7.46 4.67 -3.03
N ALA A 75 -7.18 4.74 -1.73
CA ALA A 75 -7.49 3.65 -0.81
C ALA A 75 -9.00 3.40 -0.69
N ALA A 76 -9.85 4.43 -0.91
CA ALA A 76 -11.31 4.29 -0.94
C ALA A 76 -11.79 3.49 -2.16
N GLN A 77 -11.23 3.79 -3.34
CA GLN A 77 -11.51 3.00 -4.55
C GLN A 77 -11.06 1.55 -4.37
N PHE A 78 -9.84 1.34 -3.82
CA PHE A 78 -9.36 0.01 -3.50
C PHE A 78 -10.29 -0.75 -2.55
N GLU A 79 -10.75 -0.12 -1.45
CA GLU A 79 -11.73 -0.71 -0.53
C GLU A 79 -12.98 -1.15 -1.28
N ALA A 80 -13.60 -0.24 -2.03
CA ALA A 80 -14.86 -0.51 -2.74
C ALA A 80 -14.73 -1.65 -3.76
N GLU A 81 -13.68 -1.63 -4.57
CA GLU A 81 -13.44 -2.64 -5.60
C GLU A 81 -13.05 -4.01 -5.01
N VAL A 82 -12.23 -4.02 -3.94
CA VAL A 82 -11.87 -5.27 -3.25
C VAL A 82 -13.08 -5.89 -2.57
N LEU A 83 -13.92 -5.11 -1.91
CA LEU A 83 -15.14 -5.64 -1.28
C LEU A 83 -16.08 -6.25 -2.32
N LYS A 84 -16.26 -5.58 -3.46
CA LYS A 84 -17.03 -6.13 -4.59
C LYS A 84 -16.41 -7.42 -5.12
N LYS A 85 -15.09 -7.47 -5.27
CA LYS A 85 -14.39 -8.68 -5.73
C LYS A 85 -14.49 -9.83 -4.71
N LEU A 86 -14.40 -9.53 -3.42
CA LEU A 86 -14.58 -10.51 -2.36
C LEU A 86 -16.01 -11.09 -2.36
N GLU A 87 -17.03 -10.27 -2.59
CA GLU A 87 -18.42 -10.74 -2.72
C GLU A 87 -18.58 -11.74 -3.88
N GLU A 88 -17.89 -11.51 -5.01
CA GLU A 88 -17.87 -12.44 -6.13
C GLU A 88 -17.14 -13.74 -5.78
N LEU A 89 -15.94 -13.64 -5.20
CA LEU A 89 -15.09 -14.79 -4.88
C LEU A 89 -15.69 -15.67 -3.79
N PHE A 90 -16.32 -15.09 -2.78
CA PHE A 90 -16.96 -15.83 -1.69
C PHE A 90 -18.18 -16.66 -2.11
N LYS A 91 -18.70 -16.49 -3.33
CA LYS A 91 -19.74 -17.37 -3.89
C LYS A 91 -19.21 -18.77 -4.19
N THR A 92 -17.91 -18.88 -4.45
CA THR A 92 -17.27 -20.15 -4.85
C THR A 92 -16.12 -20.57 -3.93
N HIS A 93 -15.56 -19.66 -3.18
CA HIS A 93 -14.39 -19.89 -2.31
C HIS A 93 -14.72 -19.45 -0.88
N PRO A 94 -14.80 -20.36 0.10
CA PRO A 94 -15.07 -19.99 1.50
C PRO A 94 -13.93 -19.19 2.13
N VAL A 95 -12.73 -19.26 1.54
CA VAL A 95 -11.52 -18.60 1.98
C VAL A 95 -10.91 -17.84 0.81
N VAL A 96 -10.46 -16.60 1.02
CA VAL A 96 -9.69 -15.79 0.06
C VAL A 96 -8.45 -15.23 0.75
N VAL A 97 -7.34 -15.10 0.02
CA VAL A 97 -6.09 -14.56 0.54
C VAL A 97 -5.90 -13.13 0.06
N MET A 98 -5.59 -12.20 0.97
CA MET A 98 -5.09 -10.87 0.64
C MET A 98 -3.67 -10.73 1.16
N THR A 99 -2.74 -10.28 0.33
CA THR A 99 -1.35 -10.06 0.73
C THR A 99 -0.80 -8.76 0.18
N GLY A 100 0.07 -8.12 0.96
CA GLY A 100 0.74 -6.90 0.54
C GLY A 100 1.42 -6.14 1.68
N GLY A 101 1.92 -4.97 1.34
CA GLY A 101 2.64 -4.10 2.27
C GLY A 101 2.12 -2.67 2.33
N SER A 102 1.10 -2.32 1.56
CA SER A 102 0.51 -0.97 1.57
C SER A 102 -0.45 -0.83 2.73
N MET A 103 0.04 -0.23 3.80
CA MET A 103 -0.61 -0.11 5.11
C MET A 103 -2.04 0.43 5.02
N MET A 104 -2.23 1.52 4.26
CA MET A 104 -3.55 2.15 4.08
C MET A 104 -4.53 1.24 3.32
N TYR A 105 -4.04 0.43 2.37
CA TYR A 105 -4.88 -0.50 1.60
C TYR A 105 -5.34 -1.67 2.46
N VAL A 106 -4.44 -2.19 3.29
CA VAL A 106 -4.79 -3.24 4.26
C VAL A 106 -5.83 -2.73 5.26
N ASP A 107 -5.61 -1.55 5.85
CA ASP A 107 -6.55 -0.96 6.81
C ASP A 107 -7.91 -0.63 6.14
N ALA A 108 -7.91 -0.14 4.90
CA ALA A 108 -9.12 0.15 4.13
C ALA A 108 -10.02 -1.10 4.00
N VAL A 109 -9.44 -2.23 3.61
CA VAL A 109 -10.21 -3.48 3.48
C VAL A 109 -10.60 -4.05 4.84
N CYS A 110 -9.69 -4.05 5.82
CA CYS A 110 -9.94 -4.70 7.11
C CYS A 110 -10.84 -3.89 8.04
N LYS A 111 -10.63 -2.58 8.09
CA LYS A 111 -11.29 -1.67 9.07
C LYS A 111 -12.27 -0.71 8.41
N GLY A 112 -12.12 -0.49 7.12
CA GLY A 112 -12.76 0.60 6.40
C GLY A 112 -11.99 1.91 6.55
N ILE A 113 -12.27 2.83 5.66
CA ILE A 113 -11.80 4.20 5.76
C ILE A 113 -13.00 5.14 5.84
N ASP A 114 -12.74 6.32 6.37
CA ASP A 114 -13.74 7.37 6.45
C ASP A 114 -14.26 7.74 5.05
N ASP A 115 -15.54 8.03 4.94
CA ASP A 115 -16.19 8.42 3.69
C ASP A 115 -15.88 9.89 3.37
N ILE A 116 -14.61 10.16 3.06
CA ILE A 116 -14.14 11.49 2.66
C ILE A 116 -14.44 11.68 1.18
N PRO A 117 -15.11 12.77 0.78
CA PRO A 117 -15.42 13.03 -0.62
C PRO A 117 -14.17 13.07 -1.50
N THR A 118 -14.28 12.55 -2.71
CA THR A 118 -13.21 12.66 -3.69
C THR A 118 -13.09 14.10 -4.15
N VAL A 119 -11.89 14.65 -4.05
CA VAL A 119 -11.61 16.03 -4.47
C VAL A 119 -11.72 16.13 -5.99
N ASP A 120 -12.53 17.06 -6.47
CA ASP A 120 -12.64 17.37 -7.90
C ASP A 120 -11.35 18.01 -8.44
N LYS A 121 -11.19 17.97 -9.75
CA LYS A 121 -9.97 18.43 -10.42
C LYS A 121 -9.78 19.94 -10.25
N GLU A 122 -10.85 20.71 -10.33
CA GLU A 122 -10.81 22.18 -10.24
C GLU A 122 -10.33 22.64 -8.86
N THR A 123 -10.91 22.10 -7.80
CA THR A 123 -10.50 22.37 -6.42
C THR A 123 -9.03 22.00 -6.18
N ARG A 124 -8.60 20.85 -6.71
CA ARG A 124 -7.20 20.40 -6.59
C ARG A 124 -6.23 21.35 -7.29
N GLU A 125 -6.52 21.73 -8.52
CA GLU A 125 -5.68 22.66 -9.28
C GLU A 125 -5.63 24.04 -8.63
N LEU A 126 -6.76 24.52 -8.09
CA LEU A 126 -6.82 25.76 -7.32
C LEU A 126 -5.88 25.71 -6.12
N MET A 127 -5.97 24.66 -5.30
CA MET A 127 -5.17 24.56 -4.08
C MET A 127 -3.68 24.35 -4.37
N LEU A 128 -3.31 23.68 -5.46
CA LEU A 128 -1.91 23.59 -5.87
C LEU A 128 -1.35 24.93 -6.31
N ARG A 129 -2.09 25.72 -7.14
CA ARG A 129 -1.69 27.10 -7.50
C ARG A 129 -1.53 27.99 -6.29
N ARG A 130 -2.45 27.89 -5.32
CA ARG A 130 -2.36 28.65 -4.07
C ARG A 130 -1.12 28.25 -3.26
N TYR A 131 -0.81 26.96 -3.18
CA TYR A 131 0.40 26.50 -2.52
C TYR A 131 1.68 27.07 -3.16
N GLU A 132 1.72 27.12 -4.49
CA GLU A 132 2.86 27.68 -5.24
C GLU A 132 3.00 29.20 -5.04
N SER A 133 1.90 29.94 -4.97
CA SER A 133 1.90 31.41 -4.86
C SER A 133 1.96 31.94 -3.44
N GLU A 134 1.28 31.29 -2.48
CA GLU A 134 1.09 31.76 -1.11
C GLU A 134 2.01 31.03 -0.11
N GLY A 135 2.46 29.81 -0.44
CA GLY A 135 3.28 28.96 0.41
C GLY A 135 2.50 28.20 1.48
N LEU A 136 3.20 27.28 2.15
CA LEU A 136 2.60 26.38 3.15
C LEU A 136 2.11 27.10 4.39
N GLU A 137 2.82 28.14 4.82
CA GLU A 137 2.52 28.88 6.07
C GLU A 137 1.15 29.55 6.00
N GLN A 138 0.83 30.20 4.86
CA GLN A 138 -0.46 30.83 4.64
C GLN A 138 -1.59 29.82 4.64
N LEU A 139 -1.39 28.66 3.97
CA LEU A 139 -2.37 27.58 3.96
C LEU A 139 -2.58 26.97 5.36
N CYS A 140 -1.54 26.87 6.16
CA CYS A 140 -1.67 26.44 7.56
C CYS A 140 -2.47 27.45 8.40
N ALA A 141 -2.25 28.75 8.20
CA ALA A 141 -3.01 29.80 8.89
C ALA A 141 -4.51 29.71 8.56
N GLU A 142 -4.83 29.45 7.29
CA GLU A 142 -6.21 29.28 6.85
C GLU A 142 -6.84 27.99 7.42
N LEU A 143 -6.11 26.86 7.40
CA LEU A 143 -6.58 25.61 8.01
C LEU A 143 -6.89 25.79 9.50
N ARG A 144 -6.13 26.63 10.21
CA ARG A 144 -6.39 26.96 11.60
C ARG A 144 -7.75 27.60 11.80
N VAL A 145 -8.22 28.38 10.82
CA VAL A 145 -9.54 29.04 10.86
C VAL A 145 -10.64 28.10 10.43
N LEU A 146 -10.45 27.37 9.33
CA LEU A 146 -11.48 26.50 8.74
C LEU A 146 -11.67 25.19 9.50
N ASP A 147 -10.60 24.60 10.02
CA ASP A 147 -10.65 23.36 10.82
C ASP A 147 -9.62 23.39 11.96
N PRO A 148 -9.92 24.09 13.06
CA PRO A 148 -9.01 24.21 14.21
C PRO A 148 -8.67 22.87 14.86
N GLU A 149 -9.57 21.88 14.79
CA GLU A 149 -9.35 20.56 15.36
C GLU A 149 -8.31 19.77 14.55
N TYR A 150 -8.44 19.79 13.23
CA TYR A 150 -7.45 19.13 12.38
C TYR A 150 -6.11 19.84 12.42
N TYR A 151 -6.10 21.15 12.45
CA TYR A 151 -4.88 21.95 12.59
C TYR A 151 -4.02 21.53 13.78
N ARG A 152 -4.63 21.21 14.93
CA ARG A 152 -3.91 20.80 16.15
C ARG A 152 -3.21 19.45 16.05
N ILE A 153 -3.65 18.58 15.12
CA ILE A 153 -3.20 17.17 15.03
C ILE A 153 -2.45 16.84 13.74
N VAL A 154 -2.61 17.69 12.71
CA VAL A 154 -1.92 17.49 11.42
C VAL A 154 -0.45 17.84 11.55
N ASP A 155 0.39 17.10 10.80
CA ASP A 155 1.77 17.51 10.58
C ASP A 155 1.79 18.72 9.64
N LEU A 156 1.96 19.91 10.21
CA LEU A 156 1.97 21.18 9.48
C LEU A 156 3.16 21.33 8.52
N LYS A 157 4.19 20.48 8.64
CA LYS A 157 5.30 20.40 7.68
C LYS A 157 4.98 19.49 6.48
N ASN A 158 3.80 18.90 6.45
CA ASN A 158 3.36 18.03 5.36
C ASN A 158 2.35 18.77 4.47
N PRO A 159 2.79 19.39 3.35
CA PRO A 159 1.91 20.19 2.50
C PRO A 159 0.75 19.35 1.94
N LYS A 160 0.98 18.07 1.59
CA LYS A 160 -0.07 17.21 1.04
C LYS A 160 -1.25 17.04 2.00
N ARG A 161 -0.98 16.94 3.31
CA ARG A 161 -2.04 16.79 4.32
C ARG A 161 -2.80 18.10 4.57
N VAL A 162 -2.07 19.21 4.61
CA VAL A 162 -2.67 20.54 4.78
C VAL A 162 -3.55 20.87 3.58
N ILE A 163 -3.01 20.72 2.37
CA ILE A 163 -3.72 20.98 1.12
C ILE A 163 -4.98 20.11 1.04
N HIS A 164 -4.86 18.80 1.28
CA HIS A 164 -6.01 17.90 1.19
C HIS A 164 -7.13 18.27 2.16
N ALA A 165 -6.80 18.68 3.37
CA ALA A 165 -7.83 19.13 4.33
C ALA A 165 -8.54 20.39 3.85
N LEU A 166 -7.79 21.37 3.30
CA LEU A 166 -8.37 22.56 2.71
C LEU A 166 -9.22 22.26 1.48
N GLU A 167 -8.76 21.36 0.58
CA GLU A 167 -9.54 20.90 -0.57
C GLU A 167 -10.94 20.44 -0.14
N ILE A 168 -11.01 19.60 0.89
CA ILE A 168 -12.28 19.09 1.42
C ILE A 168 -13.12 20.24 2.04
N CYS A 169 -12.49 21.14 2.81
CA CYS A 169 -13.20 22.27 3.38
C CYS A 169 -13.82 23.16 2.31
N TYR A 170 -13.07 23.49 1.26
CA TYR A 170 -13.54 24.33 0.15
C TYR A 170 -14.64 23.66 -0.66
N MET A 171 -14.44 22.40 -1.02
CA MET A 171 -15.39 21.67 -1.85
C MET A 171 -16.73 21.42 -1.14
N THR A 172 -16.70 21.17 0.17
CA THR A 172 -17.88 20.71 0.91
C THR A 172 -18.52 21.77 1.81
N GLY A 173 -17.80 22.83 2.13
CA GLY A 173 -18.19 23.81 3.15
C GLY A 173 -18.18 23.26 4.59
N LYS A 174 -17.63 22.05 4.80
CA LYS A 174 -17.53 21.38 6.11
C LYS A 174 -16.06 21.21 6.51
N THR A 175 -15.81 21.05 7.81
CA THR A 175 -14.47 20.73 8.30
C THR A 175 -14.03 19.35 7.83
N TYR A 176 -12.74 19.19 7.52
CA TYR A 176 -12.16 17.87 7.24
C TYR A 176 -12.34 16.92 8.43
N THR A 177 -12.26 17.43 9.66
CA THR A 177 -12.51 16.70 10.90
C THR A 177 -13.88 16.03 10.92
N SER A 178 -14.92 16.68 10.38
CA SER A 178 -16.29 16.12 10.38
C SER A 178 -16.43 14.84 9.56
N PHE A 179 -15.54 14.60 8.59
CA PHE A 179 -15.49 13.37 7.81
C PHE A 179 -14.61 12.27 8.44
N ARG A 180 -13.79 12.62 9.45
CA ARG A 180 -12.89 11.70 10.13
C ARG A 180 -13.54 11.02 11.31
N THR A 181 -14.48 10.14 11.03
CA THR A 181 -15.25 9.43 12.05
C THR A 181 -14.42 8.38 12.80
N ARG A 182 -13.36 7.85 12.16
CA ARG A 182 -12.50 6.77 12.68
C ARG A 182 -13.27 5.50 13.09
N ASN A 183 -14.47 5.33 12.56
CA ASN A 183 -15.28 4.17 12.85
C ASN A 183 -14.79 2.96 12.05
N THR A 184 -14.65 1.83 12.72
CA THR A 184 -14.40 0.55 12.04
C THR A 184 -15.72 0.08 11.42
N LYS A 185 -15.70 -0.13 10.10
CA LYS A 185 -16.84 -0.67 9.35
C LYS A 185 -16.92 -2.18 9.55
N GLU A 186 -18.08 -2.70 9.90
CA GLU A 186 -18.29 -4.14 9.94
C GLU A 186 -18.13 -4.78 8.56
N ARG A 187 -17.56 -5.98 8.54
CA ARG A 187 -17.37 -6.77 7.32
C ARG A 187 -18.28 -7.98 7.31
N PRO A 188 -18.85 -8.36 6.15
CA PRO A 188 -19.71 -9.53 6.04
C PRO A 188 -18.91 -10.85 6.06
N PHE A 189 -17.62 -10.80 6.31
CA PHE A 189 -16.69 -11.94 6.40
C PHE A 189 -15.83 -11.84 7.65
N GLN A 190 -15.23 -12.95 8.04
CA GLN A 190 -14.23 -12.96 9.11
C GLN A 190 -12.84 -12.64 8.55
N ILE A 191 -11.99 -12.05 9.38
CA ILE A 191 -10.64 -11.67 9.02
C ILE A 191 -9.66 -12.41 9.93
N ILE A 192 -8.72 -13.15 9.33
CA ILE A 192 -7.60 -13.77 10.03
C ILE A 192 -6.33 -13.06 9.59
N LYS A 193 -5.64 -12.38 10.52
CA LYS A 193 -4.45 -11.59 10.22
C LYS A 193 -3.19 -12.32 10.64
N ILE A 194 -2.30 -12.52 9.67
CA ILE A 194 -0.95 -13.09 9.87
C ILE A 194 0.07 -12.02 9.50
N GLY A 195 0.96 -11.72 10.42
CA GLY A 195 2.10 -10.86 10.22
C GLY A 195 3.39 -11.66 10.08
N LEU A 196 4.19 -11.36 9.05
CA LEU A 196 5.53 -11.92 8.94
C LEU A 196 6.57 -10.95 9.47
N THR A 197 7.51 -11.49 10.24
CA THR A 197 8.64 -10.74 10.77
C THR A 197 9.94 -11.56 10.66
N ARG A 198 11.07 -10.86 10.59
CA ARG A 198 12.43 -11.42 10.63
C ARG A 198 13.30 -10.56 11.54
N ASP A 199 14.40 -11.08 11.97
CA ASP A 199 15.42 -10.29 12.62
C ASP A 199 15.87 -9.15 11.72
N ARG A 200 16.19 -8.01 12.32
CA ARG A 200 16.48 -6.77 11.60
C ARG A 200 17.61 -6.92 10.60
N GLU A 201 18.68 -7.60 10.99
CA GLU A 201 19.86 -7.79 10.15
C GLU A 201 19.54 -8.68 8.94
N GLU A 202 18.87 -9.80 9.20
CA GLU A 202 18.40 -10.71 8.16
C GLU A 202 17.49 -9.98 7.14
N LEU A 203 16.50 -9.24 7.65
CA LEU A 203 15.60 -8.48 6.79
C LEU A 203 16.35 -7.46 5.92
N TYR A 204 17.34 -6.76 6.48
CA TYR A 204 18.12 -5.76 5.77
C TYR A 204 19.02 -6.37 4.70
N GLN A 205 19.64 -7.52 4.96
CA GLN A 205 20.42 -8.26 3.98
C GLN A 205 19.52 -8.67 2.79
N ARG A 206 18.34 -9.21 3.06
CA ARG A 206 17.38 -9.59 2.03
C ARG A 206 16.88 -8.40 1.20
N ILE A 207 16.63 -7.26 1.85
CA ILE A 207 16.24 -6.02 1.15
C ILE A 207 17.37 -5.57 0.22
N ASN A 208 18.62 -5.57 0.69
CA ASN A 208 19.75 -5.16 -0.11
C ASN A 208 19.96 -6.09 -1.31
N GLN A 209 19.97 -7.41 -1.06
CA GLN A 209 20.10 -8.42 -2.12
C GLN A 209 19.00 -8.27 -3.18
N ARG A 210 17.76 -8.07 -2.75
CA ARG A 210 16.64 -7.87 -3.68
C ARG A 210 16.82 -6.63 -4.56
N VAL A 211 17.38 -5.55 -4.05
CA VAL A 211 17.68 -4.35 -4.86
C VAL A 211 18.76 -4.69 -5.90
N ASP A 212 19.78 -5.45 -5.52
CA ASP A 212 20.81 -5.89 -6.46
C ASP A 212 20.24 -6.82 -7.55
N GLU A 213 19.31 -7.69 -7.19
CA GLU A 213 18.57 -8.53 -8.14
C GLU A 213 17.72 -7.68 -9.10
N MET A 214 16.94 -6.73 -8.60
CA MET A 214 16.14 -5.80 -9.41
C MET A 214 17.02 -5.03 -10.42
N MET A 215 18.19 -4.58 -10.02
CA MET A 215 19.12 -3.91 -10.94
C MET A 215 19.61 -4.85 -12.05
N LYS A 216 19.89 -6.11 -11.74
CA LYS A 216 20.26 -7.13 -12.72
C LYS A 216 19.11 -7.51 -13.66
N GLU A 217 17.89 -7.50 -13.16
CA GLU A 217 16.66 -7.78 -13.92
C GLU A 217 16.25 -6.62 -14.84
N GLY A 218 16.87 -5.44 -14.72
CA GLY A 218 16.64 -4.31 -15.61
C GLY A 218 15.81 -3.18 -14.99
N LEU A 219 15.85 -2.98 -13.68
CA LEU A 219 15.16 -1.86 -13.01
C LEU A 219 15.54 -0.50 -13.61
N LEU A 220 16.80 -0.32 -14.03
CA LEU A 220 17.22 0.92 -14.67
C LEU A 220 16.47 1.15 -15.98
N GLU A 221 16.33 0.12 -16.81
CA GLU A 221 15.63 0.24 -18.10
C GLU A 221 14.11 0.41 -17.90
N GLU A 222 13.55 -0.27 -16.92
CA GLU A 222 12.15 -0.05 -16.53
C GLU A 222 11.94 1.40 -16.09
N ALA A 223 12.80 1.96 -15.25
CA ALA A 223 12.69 3.35 -14.81
C ALA A 223 12.87 4.35 -15.96
N LYS A 224 13.79 4.09 -16.92
CA LYS A 224 13.95 4.90 -18.13
C LYS A 224 12.69 4.92 -18.98
N SER A 225 12.02 3.79 -19.14
CA SER A 225 10.80 3.69 -19.96
C SER A 225 9.66 4.55 -19.46
N VAL A 226 9.60 4.80 -18.16
CA VAL A 226 8.55 5.61 -17.49
C VAL A 226 9.03 7.00 -17.08
N TYR A 227 10.27 7.38 -17.40
CA TYR A 227 10.88 8.63 -16.96
C TYR A 227 10.11 9.88 -17.37
N ALA A 228 9.49 9.89 -18.56
CA ALA A 228 8.65 11.01 -19.01
C ALA A 228 7.48 11.32 -18.03
N TYR A 229 7.08 10.34 -17.23
CA TYR A 229 6.00 10.43 -16.26
C TYR A 229 6.50 10.62 -14.81
N LYS A 230 7.77 10.94 -14.59
CA LYS A 230 8.42 11.00 -13.26
C LYS A 230 7.70 11.88 -12.23
N HIS A 231 6.92 12.85 -12.70
CA HIS A 231 6.14 13.77 -11.86
C HIS A 231 4.85 13.15 -11.30
N LEU A 232 4.40 12.02 -11.85
CA LEU A 232 3.16 11.38 -11.41
C LEU A 232 3.29 10.74 -10.02
N ASN A 233 2.17 10.74 -9.29
CA ASN A 233 2.13 10.14 -7.95
C ASN A 233 2.37 8.61 -7.97
N SER A 234 2.00 7.93 -9.05
CA SER A 234 2.28 6.50 -9.28
C SER A 234 3.77 6.17 -9.17
N LEU A 235 4.63 7.07 -9.64
CA LEU A 235 6.08 6.95 -9.64
C LEU A 235 6.77 7.57 -8.40
N ASN A 236 6.01 8.19 -7.50
CA ASN A 236 6.54 8.68 -6.24
C ASN A 236 6.78 7.53 -5.23
N THR A 237 7.69 6.64 -5.56
CA THR A 237 7.99 5.43 -4.77
C THR A 237 9.48 5.11 -4.80
N VAL A 238 9.93 4.33 -3.82
CA VAL A 238 11.32 3.87 -3.72
C VAL A 238 11.66 3.01 -4.94
N GLY A 239 12.85 3.16 -5.44
CA GLY A 239 13.36 2.54 -6.66
C GLY A 239 13.38 3.53 -7.81
N TYR A 240 12.22 4.03 -8.20
CA TYR A 240 12.10 4.96 -9.34
C TYR A 240 12.64 6.35 -9.03
N LYS A 241 12.29 6.92 -7.89
CA LYS A 241 12.74 8.27 -7.51
C LYS A 241 14.26 8.40 -7.48
N GLU A 242 14.91 7.42 -6.93
CA GLU A 242 16.37 7.40 -6.83
C GLU A 242 17.02 7.28 -8.21
N ILE A 243 16.44 6.44 -9.10
CA ILE A 243 16.93 6.33 -10.47
C ILE A 243 16.63 7.61 -11.25
N PHE A 244 15.50 8.27 -11.02
CA PHE A 244 15.22 9.55 -11.68
C PHE A 244 16.24 10.63 -11.30
N ASN A 245 16.69 10.72 -10.04
CA ASN A 245 17.78 11.61 -9.66
C ASN A 245 19.09 11.30 -10.38
N TYR A 246 19.37 10.01 -10.66
CA TYR A 246 20.49 9.63 -11.53
C TYR A 246 20.26 10.08 -12.97
N LEU A 247 19.08 9.89 -13.54
CA LEU A 247 18.75 10.29 -14.91
C LEU A 247 18.70 11.81 -15.08
N ASP A 248 18.42 12.56 -14.02
CA ASP A 248 18.48 14.02 -13.97
C ASP A 248 19.93 14.54 -13.84
N GLY A 249 20.93 13.66 -13.65
CA GLY A 249 22.34 14.03 -13.48
C GLY A 249 22.67 14.51 -12.05
N GLU A 250 21.74 14.41 -11.10
CA GLU A 250 21.95 14.82 -9.71
C GLU A 250 22.82 13.80 -8.93
N TRP A 251 22.73 12.53 -9.29
CA TRP A 251 23.41 11.43 -8.60
C TRP A 251 24.14 10.51 -9.57
N GLU A 252 25.20 9.87 -9.07
CA GLU A 252 25.83 8.74 -9.74
C GLU A 252 24.99 7.47 -9.51
N LEU A 253 24.97 6.53 -10.48
CA LEU A 253 24.17 5.31 -10.41
C LEU A 253 24.47 4.44 -9.17
N PRO A 254 25.74 4.20 -8.76
CA PRO A 254 26.03 3.45 -7.55
C PRO A 254 25.44 4.10 -6.30
N PHE A 255 25.45 5.43 -6.22
CA PHE A 255 24.87 6.17 -5.12
C PHE A 255 23.34 6.04 -5.11
N ALA A 256 22.69 6.14 -6.27
CA ALA A 256 21.25 5.93 -6.40
C ALA A 256 20.85 4.54 -5.91
N VAL A 257 21.58 3.49 -6.27
CA VAL A 257 21.32 2.10 -5.82
C VAL A 257 21.44 1.98 -4.29
N GLU A 258 22.50 2.56 -3.70
CA GLU A 258 22.63 2.57 -2.23
C GLU A 258 21.48 3.34 -1.54
N LYS A 259 20.98 4.40 -2.15
CA LYS A 259 19.80 5.14 -1.67
C LYS A 259 18.53 4.30 -1.78
N ILE A 260 18.35 3.51 -2.82
CA ILE A 260 17.22 2.56 -2.93
C ILE A 260 17.27 1.57 -1.77
N LYS A 261 18.42 0.96 -1.50
CA LYS A 261 18.60 0.04 -0.36
C LYS A 261 18.26 0.73 0.97
N GLN A 262 18.82 1.91 1.20
CA GLN A 262 18.57 2.71 2.41
C GLN A 262 17.08 3.03 2.59
N ASN A 263 16.42 3.55 1.55
CA ASN A 263 15.02 3.96 1.59
C ASN A 263 14.07 2.76 1.71
N SER A 264 14.40 1.62 1.11
CA SER A 264 13.68 0.37 1.28
C SER A 264 13.74 -0.13 2.74
N ARG A 265 14.90 -0.04 3.41
CA ARG A 265 15.03 -0.34 4.84
C ARG A 265 14.24 0.64 5.72
N ILE A 266 14.21 1.92 5.36
CA ILE A 266 13.37 2.91 6.06
C ILE A 266 11.89 2.58 5.87
N TYR A 267 11.48 2.24 4.67
CA TYR A 267 10.10 1.88 4.37
C TYR A 267 9.67 0.62 5.12
N SER A 268 10.52 -0.41 5.17
CA SER A 268 10.23 -1.63 5.93
C SER A 268 9.99 -1.36 7.43
N ARG A 269 10.74 -0.42 8.03
CA ARG A 269 10.51 0.01 9.43
C ARG A 269 9.17 0.71 9.60
N LYS A 270 8.79 1.59 8.65
CA LYS A 270 7.48 2.26 8.67
C LYS A 270 6.34 1.25 8.61
N GLN A 271 6.45 0.24 7.74
CA GLN A 271 5.48 -0.85 7.65
C GLN A 271 5.36 -1.61 8.98
N MET A 272 6.48 -2.01 9.59
CA MET A 272 6.47 -2.71 10.88
C MET A 272 5.87 -1.86 12.00
N THR A 273 6.24 -0.58 12.08
CA THR A 273 5.68 0.35 13.07
C THR A 273 4.17 0.49 12.91
N TRP A 274 3.68 0.47 11.67
CA TRP A 274 2.24 0.56 11.40
C TRP A 274 1.51 -0.71 11.81
N PHE A 275 1.95 -1.86 11.30
CA PHE A 275 1.28 -3.13 11.54
C PHE A 275 1.32 -3.57 13.01
N LYS A 276 2.38 -3.28 13.75
CA LYS A 276 2.48 -3.58 15.19
C LYS A 276 1.46 -2.85 16.07
N ARG A 277 0.73 -1.87 15.54
CA ARG A 277 -0.38 -1.21 16.25
C ARG A 277 -1.65 -2.06 16.30
N ASP A 278 -1.74 -3.06 15.45
CA ASP A 278 -2.91 -3.95 15.37
C ASP A 278 -2.64 -5.21 16.20
N ALA A 279 -3.33 -5.29 17.34
CA ALA A 279 -3.17 -6.40 18.29
C ALA A 279 -3.79 -7.72 17.79
N GLU A 280 -4.61 -7.68 16.73
CA GLU A 280 -5.23 -8.88 16.15
C GLU A 280 -4.27 -9.66 15.24
N ILE A 281 -3.10 -9.12 14.94
CA ILE A 281 -2.10 -9.76 14.09
C ILE A 281 -1.32 -10.79 14.89
N THR A 282 -1.36 -12.04 14.44
CA THR A 282 -0.47 -13.10 14.95
C THR A 282 0.81 -13.12 14.11
N TRP A 283 1.95 -12.95 14.79
CA TRP A 283 3.24 -12.79 14.15
C TRP A 283 4.01 -14.10 14.08
N PHE A 284 4.59 -14.37 12.89
CA PHE A 284 5.41 -15.55 12.63
C PHE A 284 6.70 -15.18 11.90
N HIS A 285 7.71 -16.01 12.05
CA HIS A 285 8.84 -16.03 11.14
C HIS A 285 8.47 -16.81 9.86
N PRO A 286 8.87 -16.39 8.65
CA PRO A 286 8.52 -17.11 7.41
C PRO A 286 8.99 -18.57 7.35
N ALA A 287 10.01 -18.95 8.12
CA ALA A 287 10.45 -20.34 8.24
C ALA A 287 9.43 -21.24 8.97
N GLN A 288 8.46 -20.65 9.69
CA GLN A 288 7.42 -21.37 10.43
C GLN A 288 6.20 -21.68 9.55
N ALA A 289 6.41 -22.06 8.29
CA ALA A 289 5.32 -22.29 7.34
C ALA A 289 4.32 -23.36 7.82
N GLU A 290 4.78 -24.43 8.43
CA GLU A 290 3.93 -25.50 8.97
C GLU A 290 3.09 -25.00 10.16
N GLU A 291 3.67 -24.23 11.06
CA GLU A 291 2.97 -23.63 12.21
C GLU A 291 1.90 -22.64 11.74
N ILE A 292 2.22 -21.83 10.71
CA ILE A 292 1.27 -20.92 10.07
C ILE A 292 0.08 -21.68 9.48
N MET A 293 0.35 -22.78 8.76
CA MET A 293 -0.70 -23.59 8.17
C MET A 293 -1.59 -24.24 9.23
N LYS A 294 -1.02 -24.74 10.31
CA LYS A 294 -1.75 -25.30 11.46
C LYS A 294 -2.60 -24.21 12.14
N PHE A 295 -2.03 -23.05 12.41
CA PHE A 295 -2.76 -21.91 12.96
C PHE A 295 -3.96 -21.51 12.10
N LEU A 296 -3.79 -21.45 10.79
CA LEU A 296 -4.89 -21.15 9.86
C LEU A 296 -5.99 -22.21 9.92
N GLU A 297 -5.65 -23.49 9.91
CA GLU A 297 -6.62 -24.58 10.01
C GLU A 297 -7.46 -24.49 11.31
N GLU A 298 -6.79 -24.27 12.43
CA GLU A 298 -7.45 -24.14 13.74
C GLU A 298 -8.41 -22.93 13.73
N ARG A 299 -7.98 -21.77 13.22
CA ARG A 299 -8.81 -20.55 13.18
C ARG A 299 -9.98 -20.67 12.21
N ILE A 300 -9.78 -21.29 11.05
CA ILE A 300 -10.85 -21.52 10.03
C ILE A 300 -11.90 -22.50 10.55
N ASN A 301 -11.47 -23.53 11.31
CA ASN A 301 -12.41 -24.49 11.88
C ASN A 301 -13.24 -23.92 13.04
N GLN A 302 -12.71 -22.91 13.76
CA GLN A 302 -13.40 -22.21 14.83
C GLN A 302 -14.37 -21.13 14.33
N ALA A 303 -14.21 -20.70 13.09
CA ALA A 303 -15.01 -19.68 12.41
C ALA A 303 -16.31 -20.29 11.84
#